data_d2be30c395a9986c1a2c4d53e118148d
#
_entry.id   d2be30c395a9986c1a2c4d53e118148d
#
_cell.length_a   1.000
_cell.length_b   1.000
_cell.length_c   1.000
_cell.angle_alpha   90.00
_cell.angle_beta   90.00
_cell.angle_gamma   90.00
#
_symmetry.space_group_name_H-M   'P 1'
#
loop_
_entity.id
_entity.type
_entity.pdbx_description
1 polymer ?
#
loop_
_entity_poly.entity_id
_entity_poly.type
_entity_poly.pdbx_seq_one_letter_code
_entity_poly.pdbx_strand_id
1 'polypeptide(L)'
;MENYQKMEKVGEGAYGVVYKARELNYPNRIVALKKVRLDDEDEGVPKMKDENVVQLLNIVHVDSHNLYLVMEFLDLDLKKYMDALPVSEGGRGKPLQNAAIMNLGLDKAMVKKFMAQLLEGVRYCHSHRILHRDLKPQNLLIDRDGTLKLGDFGLARAFLVPLRKYTHEVVTLWYRAPEILLGSPLYSTGVDMWSVGAIFAEMCTRKPLFPGDSEIDEIFTIFRLLGTPDEESWPGVTALPDYKDTFPKWKRPGTPLVPGLESAGCELLEALLQYDPAERLSAKQACLHRYFRKGSSYYSGRAPAEAAKK
;
A
#
# COMPACT_ATOMS: atom_id res chain seq x y z
N MET A 1 12.80 -18.55 -20.01
CA MET A 1 11.86 -19.32 -19.18
C MET A 1 12.42 -20.70 -18.80
N GLU A 2 13.42 -21.21 -19.51
CA GLU A 2 14.04 -22.55 -19.29
C GLU A 2 14.57 -22.77 -17.86
N ASN A 3 14.96 -21.71 -17.17
CA ASN A 3 15.50 -21.78 -15.80
C ASN A 3 14.44 -21.78 -14.69
N TYR A 4 13.14 -21.75 -15.03
CA TYR A 4 12.05 -21.64 -14.06
C TYR A 4 10.95 -22.66 -14.34
N GLN A 5 10.64 -23.48 -13.34
CA GLN A 5 9.54 -24.43 -13.36
C GLN A 5 8.33 -23.85 -12.63
N LYS A 6 7.28 -23.49 -13.37
CA LYS A 6 5.99 -23.07 -12.76
C LYS A 6 5.42 -24.22 -11.94
N MET A 7 4.98 -23.93 -10.74
CA MET A 7 4.37 -24.87 -9.80
C MET A 7 2.86 -24.67 -9.71
N GLU A 8 2.42 -23.49 -9.29
CA GLU A 8 1.01 -23.16 -9.11
C GLU A 8 0.75 -21.68 -9.42
N LYS A 9 -0.48 -21.37 -9.81
CA LYS A 9 -0.96 -20.00 -9.95
C LYS A 9 -1.34 -19.50 -8.55
N VAL A 10 -0.73 -18.41 -8.11
CA VAL A 10 -0.95 -17.84 -6.77
C VAL A 10 -1.77 -16.56 -6.78
N GLY A 11 -1.91 -15.91 -7.93
CA GLY A 11 -2.72 -14.71 -8.09
C GLY A 11 -3.02 -14.42 -9.56
N GLU A 12 -4.13 -13.72 -9.79
CA GLU A 12 -4.52 -13.12 -11.06
C GLU A 12 -5.19 -11.79 -10.76
N GLY A 13 -4.81 -10.78 -11.51
CA GLY A 13 -5.36 -9.44 -11.40
C GLY A 13 -5.33 -8.74 -12.75
N ALA A 14 -5.80 -7.50 -12.80
CA ALA A 14 -5.84 -6.66 -13.99
C ALA A 14 -4.49 -6.55 -14.73
N TYR A 15 -3.39 -6.70 -13.99
CA TYR A 15 -2.01 -6.49 -14.48
C TYR A 15 -1.24 -7.77 -14.74
N GLY A 16 -1.92 -8.91 -14.76
CA GLY A 16 -1.33 -10.18 -15.14
C GLY A 16 -1.53 -11.30 -14.13
N VAL A 17 -0.88 -12.42 -14.42
CA VAL A 17 -0.94 -13.65 -13.62
C VAL A 17 0.37 -13.84 -12.89
N VAL A 18 0.28 -14.17 -11.59
CA VAL A 18 1.44 -14.51 -10.76
C VAL A 18 1.48 -16.01 -10.52
N TYR A 19 2.64 -16.60 -10.77
CA TYR A 19 2.91 -18.01 -10.52
C TYR A 19 3.98 -18.15 -9.45
N LYS A 20 3.81 -19.11 -8.55
CA LYS A 20 4.88 -19.66 -7.76
C LYS A 20 5.71 -20.58 -8.63
N ALA A 21 7.01 -20.45 -8.60
CA ALA A 21 7.90 -21.23 -9.43
C ALA A 21 9.18 -21.63 -8.68
N ARG A 22 9.81 -22.71 -9.14
CA ARG A 22 11.11 -23.15 -8.68
C ARG A 22 12.18 -22.70 -9.68
N GLU A 23 13.26 -22.11 -9.17
CA GLU A 23 14.42 -21.78 -9.98
C GLU A 23 15.28 -23.03 -10.19
N LEU A 24 15.46 -23.48 -11.43
CA LEU A 24 16.11 -24.79 -11.73
C LEU A 24 17.61 -24.77 -11.42
N ASN A 25 18.26 -23.61 -11.57
CA ASN A 25 19.68 -23.46 -11.23
C ASN A 25 19.94 -23.43 -9.73
N TYR A 26 18.88 -23.12 -8.94
CA TYR A 26 18.90 -23.10 -7.48
C TYR A 26 17.65 -23.81 -6.95
N PRO A 27 17.65 -25.17 -6.92
CA PRO A 27 16.43 -25.98 -6.75
C PRO A 27 15.68 -25.75 -5.43
N ASN A 28 16.34 -25.18 -4.42
CA ASN A 28 15.69 -24.78 -3.15
C ASN A 28 15.12 -23.37 -3.16
N ARG A 29 15.32 -22.62 -4.28
CA ARG A 29 14.84 -21.24 -4.37
C ARG A 29 13.46 -21.21 -5.03
N ILE A 30 12.49 -20.73 -4.25
CA ILE A 30 11.14 -20.45 -4.75
C ILE A 30 11.05 -18.97 -5.09
N VAL A 31 10.46 -18.66 -6.23
CA VAL A 31 10.30 -17.31 -6.78
C VAL A 31 8.85 -17.06 -7.19
N ALA A 32 8.47 -15.81 -7.27
CA ALA A 32 7.24 -15.37 -7.90
C ALA A 32 7.52 -14.94 -9.34
N LEU A 33 6.77 -15.48 -10.29
CA LEU A 33 6.82 -15.11 -11.70
C LEU A 33 5.55 -14.30 -12.03
N LYS A 34 5.66 -13.00 -12.18
CA LYS A 34 4.57 -12.15 -12.65
C LYS A 34 4.68 -11.96 -14.16
N LYS A 35 3.67 -12.45 -14.91
CA LYS A 35 3.57 -12.21 -16.34
C LYS A 35 3.06 -10.77 -16.57
N VAL A 36 3.80 -9.99 -17.34
CA VAL A 36 3.46 -8.61 -17.70
C VAL A 36 3.43 -8.49 -19.21
N ARG A 37 2.46 -7.77 -19.77
CA ARG A 37 2.43 -7.33 -21.17
C ARG A 37 3.06 -5.95 -21.25
N LEU A 38 3.93 -5.76 -22.22
CA LEU A 38 4.48 -4.46 -22.56
C LEU A 38 3.57 -3.85 -23.62
N ASP A 39 2.84 -2.82 -23.24
CA ASP A 39 1.99 -2.08 -24.18
C ASP A 39 2.75 -0.93 -24.88
N ASP A 40 3.90 -0.48 -24.30
CA ASP A 40 4.81 0.55 -24.85
C ASP A 40 6.27 0.18 -24.53
N GLU A 41 7.18 0.42 -25.49
CA GLU A 41 8.61 0.07 -25.42
C GLU A 41 9.42 0.85 -24.35
N ASP A 42 8.84 1.89 -23.73
CA ASP A 42 9.54 2.81 -22.82
C ASP A 42 9.30 2.54 -21.31
N GLU A 43 8.58 1.48 -20.94
CA GLU A 43 8.35 1.17 -19.54
C GLU A 43 9.48 0.31 -18.95
N GLY A 44 10.52 0.99 -18.45
CA GLY A 44 11.58 0.33 -17.67
C GLY A 44 11.06 -0.12 -16.29
N VAL A 45 11.30 -1.38 -15.91
CA VAL A 45 11.04 -1.86 -14.56
C VAL A 45 12.20 -1.43 -13.65
N PRO A 46 11.98 -0.53 -12.68
CA PRO A 46 13.06 -0.06 -11.83
C PRO A 46 13.60 -1.20 -10.94
N LYS A 47 14.91 -1.39 -10.91
CA LYS A 47 15.56 -2.29 -9.96
C LYS A 47 15.57 -1.63 -8.58
N MET A 48 14.56 -1.95 -7.78
CA MET A 48 14.47 -1.49 -6.40
C MET A 48 15.22 -2.46 -5.47
N LYS A 49 15.96 -1.92 -4.52
CA LYS A 49 16.67 -2.70 -3.51
C LYS A 49 16.50 -2.04 -2.15
N ASP A 50 15.48 -2.45 -1.45
CA ASP A 50 15.18 -2.02 -0.08
C ASP A 50 14.60 -3.19 0.70
N GLU A 51 14.79 -3.18 2.03
CA GLU A 51 14.33 -4.24 2.93
C GLU A 51 12.80 -4.33 2.98
N ASN A 52 12.12 -3.22 2.80
CA ASN A 52 10.66 -3.11 2.85
C ASN A 52 10.00 -3.04 1.46
N VAL A 53 10.73 -3.49 0.43
CA VAL A 53 10.23 -3.62 -0.95
C VAL A 53 10.55 -5.01 -1.46
N VAL A 54 9.57 -5.68 -2.09
CA VAL A 54 9.76 -6.99 -2.71
C VAL A 54 10.86 -6.92 -3.76
N GLN A 55 11.86 -7.77 -3.61
CA GLN A 55 13.04 -7.75 -4.45
C GLN A 55 12.75 -8.31 -5.84
N LEU A 56 13.04 -7.51 -6.88
CA LEU A 56 13.13 -7.99 -8.25
C LEU A 56 14.47 -8.71 -8.44
N LEU A 57 14.41 -10.00 -8.74
CA LEU A 57 15.59 -10.86 -8.89
C LEU A 57 16.08 -10.90 -10.34
N ASN A 58 15.13 -10.97 -11.29
CA ASN A 58 15.45 -11.06 -12.71
C ASN A 58 14.26 -10.60 -13.57
N ILE A 59 14.53 -10.32 -14.84
CA ILE A 59 13.53 -10.06 -15.88
C ILE A 59 13.79 -11.05 -17.00
N VAL A 60 12.76 -11.77 -17.40
CA VAL A 60 12.85 -12.76 -18.49
C VAL A 60 11.92 -12.34 -19.62
N HIS A 61 12.51 -11.92 -20.74
CA HIS A 61 11.76 -11.65 -21.96
C HIS A 61 11.37 -12.97 -22.63
N VAL A 62 10.11 -13.10 -23.01
CA VAL A 62 9.60 -14.29 -23.73
C VAL A 62 9.45 -13.97 -25.21
N ASP A 63 8.92 -12.79 -25.50
CA ASP A 63 8.77 -12.22 -26.85
C ASP A 63 8.78 -10.68 -26.74
N SER A 64 8.54 -9.98 -27.85
CA SER A 64 8.54 -8.52 -27.90
C SER A 64 7.46 -7.85 -27.02
N HIS A 65 6.42 -8.58 -26.62
CA HIS A 65 5.26 -8.01 -25.91
C HIS A 65 5.05 -8.65 -24.52
N ASN A 66 5.76 -9.73 -24.20
CA ASN A 66 5.57 -10.44 -22.93
C ASN A 66 6.88 -10.61 -22.19
N LEU A 67 6.88 -10.25 -20.92
CA LEU A 67 7.99 -10.53 -20.01
C LEU A 67 7.49 -11.17 -18.70
N TYR A 68 8.41 -11.82 -18.01
CA TYR A 68 8.20 -12.25 -16.63
C TYR A 68 9.11 -11.48 -15.69
N LEU A 69 8.52 -10.85 -14.69
CA LEU A 69 9.25 -10.34 -13.53
C LEU A 69 9.46 -11.50 -12.57
N VAL A 70 10.72 -11.81 -12.29
CA VAL A 70 11.11 -12.80 -11.30
C VAL A 70 11.39 -12.10 -9.99
N MET A 71 10.59 -12.38 -8.97
CA MET A 71 10.67 -11.73 -7.67
C MET A 71 10.88 -12.74 -6.55
N GLU A 72 11.34 -12.28 -5.39
CA GLU A 72 11.29 -13.10 -4.19
C GLU A 72 9.84 -13.54 -3.92
N PHE A 73 9.69 -14.79 -3.43
CA PHE A 73 8.37 -15.34 -3.14
C PHE A 73 8.06 -15.24 -1.65
N LEU A 74 6.91 -14.66 -1.35
CA LEU A 74 6.38 -14.47 0.00
C LEU A 74 4.96 -15.04 0.05
N ASP A 75 4.71 -15.98 0.96
CA ASP A 75 3.45 -16.74 1.04
C ASP A 75 2.32 -15.94 1.69
N LEU A 76 2.66 -14.95 2.54
CA LEU A 76 1.74 -14.28 3.43
C LEU A 76 1.62 -12.81 3.07
N ASP A 77 0.40 -12.32 2.97
CA ASP A 77 0.08 -10.90 2.90
C ASP A 77 -0.62 -10.43 4.19
N LEU A 78 -0.62 -9.11 4.41
CA LEU A 78 -1.21 -8.51 5.61
C LEU A 78 -2.70 -8.81 5.75
N LYS A 79 -3.44 -8.95 4.64
CA LYS A 79 -4.87 -9.31 4.68
C LYS A 79 -5.08 -10.72 5.21
N LYS A 80 -4.34 -11.69 4.68
CA LYS A 80 -4.36 -13.07 5.17
C LYS A 80 -3.91 -13.15 6.62
N TYR A 81 -2.89 -12.36 6.99
CA TYR A 81 -2.43 -12.27 8.38
C TYR A 81 -3.52 -11.80 9.32
N MET A 82 -4.20 -10.68 9.00
CA MET A 82 -5.32 -10.17 9.80
C MET A 82 -6.51 -11.13 9.86
N ASP A 83 -6.86 -11.78 8.73
CA ASP A 83 -7.94 -12.76 8.66
C ASP A 83 -7.65 -14.03 9.48
N ALA A 84 -6.38 -14.37 9.67
CA ALA A 84 -5.97 -15.55 10.46
C ALA A 84 -5.99 -15.32 11.97
N LEU A 85 -6.00 -14.07 12.43
CA LEU A 85 -6.12 -13.76 13.85
C LEU A 85 -7.40 -14.37 14.44
N PRO A 86 -7.38 -14.72 15.75
CA PRO A 86 -8.57 -15.19 16.44
C PRO A 86 -9.74 -14.21 16.32
N VAL A 87 -10.97 -14.72 16.35
CA VAL A 87 -12.18 -13.87 16.33
C VAL A 87 -12.21 -12.92 17.53
N SER A 88 -11.69 -13.35 18.68
CA SER A 88 -11.54 -12.53 19.89
C SER A 88 -10.62 -11.31 19.68
N GLU A 89 -9.72 -11.37 18.71
CA GLU A 89 -8.81 -10.29 18.32
C GLU A 89 -9.28 -9.53 17.07
N GLY A 90 -10.52 -9.76 16.63
CA GLY A 90 -11.12 -9.14 15.46
C GLY A 90 -10.74 -9.78 14.13
N GLY A 91 -10.02 -10.90 14.13
CA GLY A 91 -9.75 -11.71 12.95
C GLY A 91 -10.93 -12.63 12.59
N ARG A 92 -10.73 -13.51 11.62
CA ARG A 92 -11.71 -14.49 11.15
C ARG A 92 -11.37 -15.94 11.52
N GLY A 93 -10.23 -16.14 12.21
CA GLY A 93 -9.74 -17.49 12.59
C GLY A 93 -9.38 -18.37 11.39
N LYS A 94 -9.07 -17.79 10.23
CA LYS A 94 -8.70 -18.57 9.04
C LYS A 94 -7.32 -19.22 9.23
N PRO A 95 -7.17 -20.52 8.94
CA PRO A 95 -5.88 -21.20 9.10
C PRO A 95 -4.84 -20.66 8.12
N LEU A 96 -3.62 -20.42 8.62
CA LEU A 96 -2.45 -20.14 7.78
C LEU A 96 -1.74 -21.45 7.45
N GLN A 97 -1.27 -21.57 6.21
CA GLN A 97 -0.51 -22.76 5.76
C GLN A 97 0.87 -22.89 6.42
N ASN A 98 1.42 -21.76 6.96
CA ASN A 98 2.71 -21.73 7.68
C ASN A 98 2.53 -21.30 9.13
N ALA A 99 2.48 -22.28 10.03
CA ALA A 99 2.24 -22.07 11.45
C ALA A 99 3.32 -21.27 12.21
N ALA A 100 4.52 -21.11 11.67
CA ALA A 100 5.64 -20.43 12.35
C ALA A 100 5.36 -18.93 12.64
N ILE A 101 4.45 -18.31 11.91
CA ILE A 101 4.11 -16.88 12.05
C ILE A 101 2.89 -16.68 12.98
N MET A 102 2.17 -17.75 13.34
CA MET A 102 0.90 -17.69 14.09
C MET A 102 1.02 -17.19 15.54
N ASN A 103 2.21 -17.10 16.11
CA ASN A 103 2.40 -16.60 17.49
C ASN A 103 2.56 -15.08 17.58
N LEU A 104 2.47 -14.38 16.46
CA LEU A 104 2.58 -12.92 16.40
C LEU A 104 1.17 -12.31 16.33
N GLY A 105 0.54 -12.06 17.47
CA GLY A 105 -0.69 -11.23 17.50
C GLY A 105 -0.44 -9.87 16.84
N LEU A 106 -1.51 -9.20 16.41
CA LEU A 106 -1.41 -7.84 15.86
C LEU A 106 -1.73 -6.83 16.98
N ASP A 107 -0.90 -6.81 18.00
CA ASP A 107 -0.97 -5.85 19.09
C ASP A 107 -0.47 -4.45 18.68
N LYS A 108 -0.52 -3.50 19.60
CA LYS A 108 -0.07 -2.12 19.35
C LYS A 108 1.39 -2.03 18.92
N ALA A 109 2.25 -2.91 19.44
CA ALA A 109 3.68 -2.92 19.09
C ALA A 109 3.88 -3.43 17.65
N MET A 110 3.15 -4.48 17.26
CA MET A 110 3.20 -5.02 15.91
C MET A 110 2.60 -4.05 14.89
N VAL A 111 1.48 -3.39 15.19
CA VAL A 111 0.94 -2.32 14.35
C VAL A 111 1.98 -1.22 14.13
N LYS A 112 2.65 -0.78 15.20
CA LYS A 112 3.71 0.23 15.11
C LYS A 112 4.89 -0.25 14.26
N LYS A 113 5.30 -1.52 14.40
CA LYS A 113 6.35 -2.15 13.58
C LYS A 113 5.98 -2.15 12.10
N PHE A 114 4.80 -2.67 11.77
CA PHE A 114 4.35 -2.75 10.38
C PHE A 114 4.14 -1.37 9.75
N MET A 115 3.62 -0.41 10.51
CA MET A 115 3.52 0.98 10.06
C MET A 115 4.89 1.60 9.75
N ALA A 116 5.88 1.39 10.61
CA ALA A 116 7.24 1.88 10.38
C ALA A 116 7.83 1.29 9.08
N GLN A 117 7.67 -0.02 8.89
CA GLN A 117 8.16 -0.73 7.72
C GLN A 117 7.43 -0.30 6.42
N LEU A 118 6.10 -0.16 6.49
CA LEU A 118 5.29 0.36 5.38
C LEU A 118 5.75 1.75 4.96
N LEU A 119 5.91 2.66 5.92
CA LEU A 119 6.36 4.02 5.66
C LEU A 119 7.78 4.08 5.08
N GLU A 120 8.70 3.23 5.55
CA GLU A 120 10.06 3.15 5.00
C GLU A 120 10.04 2.67 3.55
N GLY A 121 9.28 1.62 3.24
CA GLY A 121 9.13 1.15 1.86
C GLY A 121 8.52 2.21 0.94
N VAL A 122 7.46 2.92 1.39
CA VAL A 122 6.86 4.01 0.62
C VAL A 122 7.83 5.18 0.46
N ARG A 123 8.56 5.55 1.53
CA ARG A 123 9.60 6.58 1.47
C ARG A 123 10.69 6.24 0.44
N TYR A 124 11.11 4.98 0.42
CA TYR A 124 12.09 4.51 -0.57
C TYR A 124 11.55 4.68 -1.99
N CYS A 125 10.33 4.22 -2.28
CA CYS A 125 9.68 4.38 -3.59
C CYS A 125 9.58 5.86 -3.99
N HIS A 126 9.06 6.71 -3.11
CA HIS A 126 8.90 8.13 -3.39
C HIS A 126 10.24 8.85 -3.61
N SER A 127 11.32 8.45 -2.92
CA SER A 127 12.66 8.99 -3.13
C SER A 127 13.23 8.64 -4.51
N HIS A 128 12.76 7.55 -5.10
CA HIS A 128 13.10 7.10 -6.47
C HIS A 128 12.06 7.56 -7.51
N ARG A 129 11.16 8.47 -7.13
CA ARG A 129 10.10 9.00 -7.99
C ARG A 129 9.12 7.93 -8.49
N ILE A 130 8.86 6.93 -7.67
CA ILE A 130 7.92 5.85 -7.97
C ILE A 130 6.70 5.99 -7.07
N LEU A 131 5.50 6.04 -7.65
CA LEU A 131 4.21 5.89 -6.96
C LEU A 131 3.78 4.43 -7.03
N HIS A 132 3.27 3.90 -5.92
CA HIS A 132 2.71 2.55 -5.89
C HIS A 132 1.30 2.50 -6.47
N ARG A 133 0.43 3.44 -6.07
CA ARG A 133 -0.95 3.69 -6.55
C ARG A 133 -1.99 2.59 -6.25
N ASP A 134 -1.59 1.44 -5.75
CA ASP A 134 -2.49 0.34 -5.35
C ASP A 134 -2.07 -0.27 -4.00
N LEU A 135 -1.77 0.61 -3.01
CA LEU A 135 -1.49 0.14 -1.65
C LEU A 135 -2.78 -0.37 -1.01
N LYS A 136 -2.73 -1.61 -0.57
CA LYS A 136 -3.79 -2.31 0.15
C LYS A 136 -3.20 -3.49 0.93
N PRO A 137 -3.86 -4.04 1.96
CA PRO A 137 -3.31 -5.14 2.75
C PRO A 137 -2.89 -6.38 1.94
N GLN A 138 -3.53 -6.64 0.80
CA GLN A 138 -3.19 -7.77 -0.08
C GLN A 138 -1.84 -7.58 -0.81
N ASN A 139 -1.40 -6.32 -0.99
CA ASN A 139 -0.14 -5.97 -1.64
C ASN A 139 1.01 -5.74 -0.65
N LEU A 140 0.75 -5.92 0.64
CA LEU A 140 1.73 -5.84 1.72
C LEU A 140 2.10 -7.25 2.17
N LEU A 141 3.25 -7.72 1.72
CA LEU A 141 3.71 -9.07 1.96
C LEU A 141 4.53 -9.15 3.25
N ILE A 142 4.48 -10.28 3.93
CA ILE A 142 5.19 -10.50 5.19
C ILE A 142 6.11 -11.70 5.00
N ASP A 143 7.39 -11.52 5.26
CA ASP A 143 8.36 -12.59 5.19
C ASP A 143 8.35 -13.47 6.46
N ARG A 144 9.19 -14.52 6.47
CA ARG A 144 9.26 -15.47 7.58
C ARG A 144 9.79 -14.88 8.88
N ASP A 145 10.52 -13.76 8.79
CA ASP A 145 11.10 -13.04 9.93
C ASP A 145 10.12 -11.96 10.46
N GLY A 146 8.93 -11.86 9.84
CA GLY A 146 7.91 -10.89 10.18
C GLY A 146 8.27 -9.47 9.71
N THR A 147 8.99 -9.35 8.59
CA THR A 147 9.26 -8.08 7.91
C THR A 147 8.21 -7.83 6.86
N LEU A 148 7.61 -6.64 6.89
CA LEU A 148 6.63 -6.22 5.90
C LEU A 148 7.34 -5.62 4.69
N LYS A 149 6.89 -6.03 3.50
CA LYS A 149 7.43 -5.60 2.20
C LYS A 149 6.31 -5.18 1.25
N LEU A 150 6.53 -4.06 0.55
CA LEU A 150 5.64 -3.64 -0.52
C LEU A 150 5.80 -4.56 -1.73
N GLY A 151 4.69 -5.14 -2.17
CA GLY A 151 4.60 -5.98 -3.37
C GLY A 151 3.65 -5.40 -4.40
N ASP A 152 3.53 -6.07 -5.52
CA ASP A 152 2.64 -5.76 -6.63
C ASP A 152 2.74 -4.33 -7.18
N PHE A 153 3.90 -4.00 -7.74
CA PHE A 153 4.15 -2.75 -8.47
C PHE A 153 3.51 -2.72 -9.88
N GLY A 154 2.40 -3.42 -10.08
CA GLY A 154 1.71 -3.50 -11.37
C GLY A 154 1.19 -2.17 -11.91
N LEU A 155 0.92 -1.22 -11.02
CA LEU A 155 0.48 0.14 -11.34
C LEU A 155 1.56 1.19 -11.08
N ALA A 156 2.72 0.79 -10.58
CA ALA A 156 3.78 1.72 -10.25
C ALA A 156 4.31 2.42 -11.51
N ARG A 157 4.36 3.74 -11.48
CA ARG A 157 4.92 4.59 -12.56
C ARG A 157 5.83 5.65 -11.99
N ALA A 158 6.80 6.07 -12.82
CA ALA A 158 7.60 7.26 -12.52
C ALA A 158 6.74 8.53 -12.67
N PHE A 159 6.92 9.53 -11.81
CA PHE A 159 6.13 10.78 -11.75
C PHE A 159 6.11 11.62 -13.02
N LEU A 160 6.93 11.34 -14.01
CA LEU A 160 7.14 12.19 -15.18
C LEU A 160 6.35 11.74 -16.42
N VAL A 161 5.56 10.65 -16.34
CA VAL A 161 4.79 10.15 -17.49
C VAL A 161 3.35 10.65 -17.39
N PRO A 162 2.77 11.26 -18.44
CA PRO A 162 1.37 11.66 -18.47
C PRO A 162 0.47 10.47 -18.22
N LEU A 163 -0.43 10.59 -17.25
CA LEU A 163 -1.30 9.50 -16.82
C LEU A 163 -2.48 9.36 -17.77
N ARG A 164 -2.65 8.19 -18.38
CA ARG A 164 -3.91 7.83 -19.06
C ARG A 164 -4.99 7.59 -18.01
N LYS A 165 -6.23 8.00 -18.29
CA LYS A 165 -7.41 7.73 -17.45
C LYS A 165 -7.53 6.23 -17.19
N TYR A 166 -7.83 5.87 -15.94
CA TYR A 166 -8.15 4.49 -15.57
C TYR A 166 -9.34 3.97 -16.37
N THR A 167 -9.23 2.74 -16.88
CA THR A 167 -10.39 1.94 -17.28
C THR A 167 -11.09 1.46 -16.00
N HIS A 168 -12.44 1.49 -16.01
CA HIS A 168 -13.29 1.01 -14.92
C HIS A 168 -13.14 -0.52 -14.74
N GLU A 169 -12.09 -0.95 -14.06
CA GLU A 169 -11.96 -2.34 -13.62
C GLU A 169 -12.28 -2.44 -12.13
N VAL A 170 -12.81 -3.59 -11.73
CA VAL A 170 -13.19 -3.91 -10.34
C VAL A 170 -11.94 -3.96 -9.45
N VAL A 171 -11.44 -2.79 -9.07
CA VAL A 171 -10.32 -2.62 -8.14
C VAL A 171 -10.89 -2.25 -6.77
N THR A 172 -10.33 -2.78 -5.70
CA THR A 172 -10.73 -2.43 -4.33
C THR A 172 -10.63 -0.93 -4.12
N LEU A 173 -11.76 -0.25 -3.93
CA LEU A 173 -11.84 1.21 -3.81
C LEU A 173 -11.44 1.72 -2.42
N TRP A 174 -11.50 0.88 -1.40
CA TRP A 174 -11.43 1.21 0.02
C TRP A 174 -10.16 1.94 0.49
N TYR A 175 -9.13 1.97 -0.35
CA TYR A 175 -7.86 2.63 -0.07
C TYR A 175 -7.57 3.78 -1.04
N ARG A 176 -8.51 4.09 -1.94
CA ARG A 176 -8.34 5.10 -2.97
C ARG A 176 -8.52 6.50 -2.40
N ALA A 177 -7.58 7.38 -2.71
CA ALA A 177 -7.61 8.76 -2.27
C ALA A 177 -8.78 9.55 -2.88
N PRO A 178 -9.39 10.49 -2.14
CA PRO A 178 -10.58 11.22 -2.57
C PRO A 178 -10.34 12.05 -3.84
N GLU A 179 -9.15 12.60 -4.04
CA GLU A 179 -8.81 13.33 -5.27
C GLU A 179 -8.92 12.44 -6.51
N ILE A 180 -8.61 11.15 -6.38
CA ILE A 180 -8.74 10.19 -7.49
C ILE A 180 -10.21 9.87 -7.76
N LEU A 181 -10.98 9.64 -6.70
CA LEU A 181 -12.42 9.37 -6.77
C LEU A 181 -13.19 10.58 -7.33
N LEU A 182 -12.70 11.80 -7.11
CA LEU A 182 -13.27 13.04 -7.62
C LEU A 182 -12.70 13.43 -9.00
N GLY A 183 -11.96 12.54 -9.67
CA GLY A 183 -11.54 12.71 -11.06
C GLY A 183 -10.35 13.63 -11.26
N SER A 184 -9.52 13.89 -10.24
CA SER A 184 -8.30 14.66 -10.41
C SER A 184 -7.40 14.04 -11.47
N PRO A 185 -6.93 14.83 -12.45
CA PRO A 185 -5.97 14.35 -13.44
C PRO A 185 -4.55 14.26 -12.87
N LEU A 186 -4.29 14.84 -11.70
CA LEU A 186 -2.98 14.93 -11.09
C LEU A 186 -2.85 13.92 -9.94
N TYR A 187 -1.78 13.13 -10.02
CA TYR A 187 -1.41 12.18 -8.99
C TYR A 187 -0.14 12.66 -8.29
N SER A 188 -0.20 12.79 -6.98
CA SER A 188 0.97 13.10 -6.15
C SER A 188 1.33 11.91 -5.25
N THR A 189 2.42 12.02 -4.51
CA THR A 189 2.78 11.07 -3.44
C THR A 189 1.67 10.95 -2.39
N GLY A 190 0.81 11.95 -2.29
CA GLY A 190 -0.33 11.98 -1.38
C GLY A 190 -1.31 10.82 -1.59
N VAL A 191 -1.46 10.28 -2.82
CA VAL A 191 -2.39 9.16 -3.06
C VAL A 191 -1.96 7.90 -2.30
N ASP A 192 -0.65 7.60 -2.27
CA ASP A 192 -0.13 6.48 -1.49
C ASP A 192 -0.25 6.73 0.01
N MET A 193 -0.06 7.98 0.46
CA MET A 193 -0.15 8.34 1.88
C MET A 193 -1.57 8.23 2.43
N TRP A 194 -2.59 8.52 1.61
CA TRP A 194 -3.99 8.23 1.98
C TRP A 194 -4.20 6.73 2.20
N SER A 195 -3.74 5.91 1.26
CA SER A 195 -3.84 4.44 1.38
C SER A 195 -3.13 3.93 2.63
N VAL A 196 -1.95 4.48 2.96
CA VAL A 196 -1.22 4.19 4.21
C VAL A 196 -2.08 4.52 5.43
N GLY A 197 -2.78 5.66 5.45
CA GLY A 197 -3.69 6.05 6.52
C GLY A 197 -4.86 5.07 6.69
N ALA A 198 -5.51 4.68 5.59
CA ALA A 198 -6.59 3.70 5.60
C ALA A 198 -6.13 2.31 6.10
N ILE A 199 -4.95 1.85 5.65
CA ILE A 199 -4.33 0.60 6.12
C ILE A 199 -3.97 0.68 7.61
N PHE A 200 -3.46 1.83 8.08
CA PHE A 200 -3.16 2.02 9.49
C PHE A 200 -4.41 1.85 10.36
N ALA A 201 -5.53 2.48 10.00
CA ALA A 201 -6.80 2.32 10.69
C ALA A 201 -7.28 0.86 10.66
N GLU A 202 -7.16 0.17 9.52
CA GLU A 202 -7.54 -1.25 9.40
C GLU A 202 -6.64 -2.16 10.25
N MET A 203 -5.35 -1.92 10.33
CA MET A 203 -4.48 -2.67 11.25
C MET A 203 -4.89 -2.50 12.71
N CYS A 204 -5.36 -1.33 13.11
CA CYS A 204 -5.82 -1.06 14.47
C CYS A 204 -7.18 -1.71 14.77
N THR A 205 -8.13 -1.68 13.81
CA THR A 205 -9.52 -2.05 14.03
C THR A 205 -9.89 -3.43 13.47
N ARG A 206 -9.07 -4.00 12.60
CA ARG A 206 -9.32 -5.21 11.78
C ARG A 206 -10.50 -5.06 10.80
N LYS A 207 -10.91 -3.83 10.55
CA LYS A 207 -12.00 -3.50 9.62
C LYS A 207 -11.53 -2.40 8.68
N PRO A 208 -11.87 -2.49 7.37
CA PRO A 208 -11.61 -1.39 6.46
C PRO A 208 -12.21 -0.10 6.99
N LEU A 209 -11.49 1.02 6.82
CA LEU A 209 -11.97 2.32 7.29
C LEU A 209 -13.09 2.86 6.40
N PHE A 210 -12.96 2.70 5.09
CA PHE A 210 -13.90 3.22 4.09
C PHE A 210 -14.37 2.08 3.16
N PRO A 211 -15.31 1.20 3.59
CA PRO A 211 -15.75 0.04 2.81
C PRO A 211 -16.89 0.39 1.84
N GLY A 212 -16.68 1.27 0.88
CA GLY A 212 -17.67 1.61 -0.14
C GLY A 212 -17.84 0.50 -1.20
N ASP A 213 -19.06 0.34 -1.70
CA ASP A 213 -19.42 -0.68 -2.71
C ASP A 213 -19.30 -0.14 -4.16
N SER A 214 -19.20 1.17 -4.31
CA SER A 214 -19.01 1.88 -5.58
C SER A 214 -18.19 3.15 -5.36
N GLU A 215 -17.69 3.77 -6.43
CA GLU A 215 -16.93 5.03 -6.31
C GLU A 215 -17.72 6.12 -5.58
N ILE A 216 -19.01 6.26 -5.86
CA ILE A 216 -19.85 7.25 -5.18
C ILE A 216 -20.11 6.87 -3.73
N ASP A 217 -20.31 5.59 -3.42
CA ASP A 217 -20.49 5.15 -2.03
C ASP A 217 -19.18 5.24 -1.23
N GLU A 218 -18.04 5.02 -1.88
CA GLU A 218 -16.73 5.26 -1.28
C GLU A 218 -16.55 6.72 -0.90
N ILE A 219 -16.85 7.66 -1.84
CA ILE A 219 -16.83 9.11 -1.58
C ILE A 219 -17.75 9.44 -0.40
N PHE A 220 -18.97 8.92 -0.39
CA PHE A 220 -19.94 9.21 0.68
C PHE A 220 -19.52 8.59 2.01
N THR A 221 -18.88 7.43 1.97
CA THR A 221 -18.33 6.79 3.19
C THR A 221 -17.21 7.61 3.79
N ILE A 222 -16.31 8.14 2.95
CA ILE A 222 -15.26 9.10 3.38
C ILE A 222 -15.92 10.35 3.98
N PHE A 223 -16.88 10.96 3.28
CA PHE A 223 -17.52 12.21 3.74
C PHE A 223 -18.34 12.03 5.03
N ARG A 224 -18.99 10.88 5.24
CA ARG A 224 -19.68 10.57 6.51
C ARG A 224 -18.71 10.51 7.69
N LEU A 225 -17.48 10.01 7.48
CA LEU A 225 -16.49 9.84 8.54
C LEU A 225 -15.64 11.09 8.78
N LEU A 226 -15.25 11.81 7.72
CA LEU A 226 -14.35 12.97 7.83
C LEU A 226 -15.05 14.31 7.70
N GLY A 227 -16.34 14.32 7.35
CA GLY A 227 -17.09 15.52 6.96
C GLY A 227 -16.99 15.76 5.44
N THR A 228 -17.99 16.35 4.82
CA THR A 228 -17.93 16.75 3.42
C THR A 228 -16.97 17.92 3.26
N PRO A 229 -15.96 17.82 2.39
CA PRO A 229 -15.01 18.90 2.19
C PRO A 229 -15.66 20.11 1.49
N ASP A 230 -15.11 21.27 1.77
CA ASP A 230 -15.44 22.55 1.16
C ASP A 230 -14.15 23.29 0.78
N GLU A 231 -14.28 24.50 0.24
CA GLU A 231 -13.13 25.33 -0.17
C GLU A 231 -12.24 25.78 1.00
N GLU A 232 -12.73 25.74 2.25
CA GLU A 232 -11.94 26.05 3.44
C GLU A 232 -11.05 24.86 3.84
N SER A 233 -11.63 23.66 3.86
CA SER A 233 -10.93 22.41 4.25
C SER A 233 -10.12 21.77 3.11
N TRP A 234 -10.46 22.09 1.86
CA TRP A 234 -9.76 21.62 0.67
C TRP A 234 -9.90 22.62 -0.49
N PRO A 235 -9.00 23.61 -0.59
CA PRO A 235 -9.02 24.60 -1.66
C PRO A 235 -9.01 23.95 -3.05
N GLY A 236 -9.98 24.35 -3.89
CA GLY A 236 -10.13 23.84 -5.25
C GLY A 236 -10.93 22.54 -5.38
N VAL A 237 -11.48 21.99 -4.30
CA VAL A 237 -12.27 20.74 -4.34
C VAL A 237 -13.49 20.85 -5.24
N THR A 238 -14.14 22.02 -5.28
CA THR A 238 -15.34 22.26 -6.11
C THR A 238 -15.04 22.30 -7.62
N ALA A 239 -13.76 22.48 -7.99
CA ALA A 239 -13.31 22.46 -9.38
C ALA A 239 -12.92 21.06 -9.87
N LEU A 240 -12.93 20.03 -9.00
CA LEU A 240 -12.63 18.66 -9.40
C LEU A 240 -13.73 18.11 -10.31
N PRO A 241 -13.39 17.34 -11.39
CA PRO A 241 -14.33 16.96 -12.45
C PRO A 241 -15.59 16.23 -11.97
N ASP A 242 -15.44 15.37 -10.95
CA ASP A 242 -16.53 14.54 -10.45
C ASP A 242 -17.13 15.06 -9.13
N TYR A 243 -16.69 16.23 -8.64
CA TYR A 243 -17.34 16.91 -7.52
C TYR A 243 -18.73 17.43 -7.93
N LYS A 244 -19.70 17.31 -7.02
CA LYS A 244 -21.08 17.81 -7.23
C LYS A 244 -21.52 18.68 -6.06
N ASP A 245 -21.99 19.87 -6.34
CA ASP A 245 -22.55 20.75 -5.30
C ASP A 245 -23.77 20.16 -4.58
N THR A 246 -24.41 19.18 -5.26
CA THR A 246 -25.55 18.42 -4.73
C THR A 246 -25.13 17.31 -3.76
N PHE A 247 -23.85 17.09 -3.54
CA PHE A 247 -23.41 16.09 -2.55
C PHE A 247 -23.92 16.46 -1.14
N PRO A 248 -24.41 15.48 -0.37
CA PRO A 248 -24.81 15.71 1.01
C PRO A 248 -23.70 16.36 1.83
N LYS A 249 -24.04 17.33 2.66
CA LYS A 249 -23.09 18.06 3.51
C LYS A 249 -23.08 17.46 4.90
N TRP A 250 -22.26 16.39 5.10
CA TRP A 250 -22.07 15.79 6.42
C TRP A 250 -21.09 16.60 7.26
N LYS A 251 -21.40 16.71 8.54
CA LYS A 251 -20.45 17.20 9.54
C LYS A 251 -19.59 16.04 10.03
N ARG A 252 -18.31 16.31 10.26
CA ARG A 252 -17.41 15.33 10.86
C ARG A 252 -17.96 14.92 12.24
N PRO A 253 -18.12 13.62 12.54
CA PRO A 253 -18.43 13.15 13.88
C PRO A 253 -17.33 13.53 14.87
N GLY A 254 -17.71 13.89 16.10
CA GLY A 254 -16.74 14.21 17.17
C GLY A 254 -16.04 12.97 17.77
N THR A 255 -16.29 11.78 17.23
CA THR A 255 -15.70 10.53 17.72
C THR A 255 -14.38 10.23 17.02
N PRO A 256 -13.39 9.63 17.72
CA PRO A 256 -12.15 9.20 17.10
C PRO A 256 -12.38 8.18 15.98
N LEU A 257 -11.64 8.29 14.87
CA LEU A 257 -11.69 7.33 13.75
C LEU A 257 -11.31 5.91 14.20
N VAL A 258 -10.37 5.81 15.13
CA VAL A 258 -9.89 4.55 15.71
C VAL A 258 -10.00 4.62 17.23
N PRO A 259 -11.03 4.01 17.84
CA PRO A 259 -11.18 3.98 19.28
C PRO A 259 -9.98 3.30 19.97
N GLY A 260 -9.45 3.91 21.04
CA GLY A 260 -8.34 3.34 21.83
C GLY A 260 -6.95 3.49 21.20
N LEU A 261 -6.82 4.17 20.07
CA LEU A 261 -5.52 4.57 19.53
C LEU A 261 -4.93 5.69 20.41
N GLU A 262 -3.64 5.62 20.69
CA GLU A 262 -2.95 6.66 21.47
C GLU A 262 -2.94 8.01 20.71
N SER A 263 -2.86 9.13 21.46
CA SER A 263 -2.92 10.50 20.88
C SER A 263 -1.95 10.70 19.71
N ALA A 264 -0.69 10.24 19.84
CA ALA A 264 0.28 10.34 18.77
C ALA A 264 -0.11 9.53 17.52
N GLY A 265 -0.80 8.40 17.71
CA GLY A 265 -1.34 7.59 16.60
C GLY A 265 -2.52 8.28 15.93
N CYS A 266 -3.41 8.90 16.71
CA CYS A 266 -4.52 9.68 16.17
C CYS A 266 -4.01 10.85 15.31
N GLU A 267 -3.02 11.59 15.79
CA GLU A 267 -2.41 12.69 15.04
C GLU A 267 -1.75 12.22 13.73
N LEU A 268 -1.02 11.11 13.77
CA LEU A 268 -0.46 10.52 12.56
C LEU A 268 -1.56 10.14 11.57
N LEU A 269 -2.60 9.46 12.05
CA LEU A 269 -3.72 9.03 11.20
C LEU A 269 -4.44 10.24 10.55
N GLU A 270 -4.72 11.26 11.33
CA GLU A 270 -5.35 12.49 10.81
C GLU A 270 -4.48 13.22 9.80
N ALA A 271 -3.18 13.29 10.03
CA ALA A 271 -2.25 13.91 9.10
C ALA A 271 -2.05 13.10 7.79
N LEU A 272 -2.27 11.79 7.82
CA LEU A 272 -2.28 10.93 6.63
C LEU A 272 -3.60 11.04 5.84
N LEU A 273 -4.71 11.35 6.50
CA LEU A 273 -6.06 11.42 5.92
C LEU A 273 -6.53 12.86 5.69
N GLN A 274 -5.60 13.81 5.47
CA GLN A 274 -5.97 15.16 5.03
C GLN A 274 -6.57 15.11 3.63
N TYR A 275 -7.65 15.89 3.41
CA TYR A 275 -8.31 15.99 2.11
C TYR A 275 -7.39 16.59 1.06
N ASP A 276 -6.79 17.74 1.37
CA ASP A 276 -5.83 18.38 0.48
C ASP A 276 -4.54 17.52 0.40
N PRO A 277 -4.21 16.98 -0.79
CA PRO A 277 -2.98 16.20 -0.96
C PRO A 277 -1.70 16.97 -0.64
N ALA A 278 -1.72 18.31 -0.70
CA ALA A 278 -0.58 19.16 -0.38
C ALA A 278 -0.32 19.23 1.14
N GLU A 279 -1.37 19.17 1.95
CA GLU A 279 -1.30 19.20 3.42
C GLU A 279 -1.08 17.79 4.01
N ARG A 280 -1.25 16.75 3.20
CA ARG A 280 -1.08 15.36 3.64
C ARG A 280 0.40 15.05 3.89
N LEU A 281 0.72 14.44 5.04
CA LEU A 281 2.10 14.09 5.39
C LEU A 281 2.78 13.25 4.30
N SER A 282 3.97 13.67 3.90
CA SER A 282 4.86 12.83 3.09
C SER A 282 5.39 11.63 3.88
N ALA A 283 5.79 10.56 3.18
CA ALA A 283 6.38 9.38 3.82
C ALA A 283 7.61 9.74 4.66
N LYS A 284 8.45 10.68 4.18
CA LYS A 284 9.62 11.17 4.91
C LYS A 284 9.25 11.83 6.24
N GLN A 285 8.24 12.68 6.26
CA GLN A 285 7.74 13.32 7.48
C GLN A 285 7.08 12.32 8.43
N ALA A 286 6.28 11.40 7.87
CA ALA A 286 5.60 10.37 8.64
C ALA A 286 6.57 9.42 9.36
N CYS A 287 7.68 9.01 8.73
CA CYS A 287 8.74 8.23 9.39
C CYS A 287 9.34 8.93 10.62
N LEU A 288 9.34 10.26 10.64
CA LEU A 288 9.89 11.07 11.75
C LEU A 288 8.83 11.44 12.79
N HIS A 289 7.57 11.02 12.60
CA HIS A 289 6.47 11.40 13.48
C HIS A 289 6.66 10.88 14.91
N ARG A 290 6.18 11.64 15.91
CA ARG A 290 6.33 11.31 17.33
C ARG A 290 5.72 9.96 17.74
N TYR A 291 4.77 9.43 16.95
CA TYR A 291 4.19 8.10 17.13
C TYR A 291 5.27 7.02 17.20
N PHE A 292 6.38 7.16 16.49
CA PHE A 292 7.49 6.21 16.47
C PHE A 292 8.60 6.49 17.49
N ARG A 293 8.61 7.66 18.16
CA ARG A 293 9.74 8.11 18.99
C ARG A 293 9.78 7.49 20.40
N LYS A 294 8.67 7.03 20.97
CA LYS A 294 8.63 6.47 22.33
C LYS A 294 8.65 4.94 22.32
N GLY A 295 9.77 4.34 22.75
CA GLY A 295 9.88 2.92 23.08
C GLY A 295 10.25 1.97 21.94
N SER A 296 10.65 2.47 20.79
CA SER A 296 11.03 1.62 19.66
C SER A 296 12.55 1.46 19.59
N SER A 297 13.06 0.29 19.99
CA SER A 297 14.42 -0.16 19.68
C SER A 297 14.68 -0.33 18.17
N TYR A 298 13.68 -0.08 17.34
CA TYR A 298 13.74 -0.24 15.89
C TYR A 298 14.54 0.85 15.18
N TYR A 299 14.61 2.06 15.73
CA TYR A 299 15.34 3.18 15.13
C TYR A 299 16.78 3.37 15.63
N SER A 300 17.25 2.56 16.57
CA SER A 300 18.60 2.71 17.13
C SER A 300 19.73 2.17 16.22
N GLY A 301 19.43 1.69 15.02
CA GLY A 301 20.39 1.04 14.12
C GLY A 301 20.72 1.75 12.81
N ARG A 302 20.00 2.80 12.40
CA ARG A 302 20.30 3.51 11.14
C ARG A 302 20.41 5.02 11.35
N ALA A 303 21.64 5.50 11.52
CA ALA A 303 21.95 6.88 11.16
C ALA A 303 21.67 7.09 9.67
N PRO A 304 21.11 8.25 9.25
CA PRO A 304 20.95 8.55 7.84
C PRO A 304 22.33 8.46 7.18
N ALA A 305 22.41 7.71 6.09
CA ALA A 305 23.59 7.72 5.23
C ALA A 305 23.65 9.12 4.60
N GLU A 306 24.22 10.09 5.34
CA GLU A 306 24.61 11.37 4.79
C GLU A 306 25.79 11.15 3.86
N ALA A 307 25.50 11.44 2.60
CA ALA A 307 26.40 11.91 1.55
C ALA A 307 27.90 11.95 1.91
N ALA A 308 28.61 10.86 1.67
CA ALA A 308 30.00 10.92 1.31
C ALA A 308 30.07 11.17 -0.21
N LYS A 309 30.07 12.45 -0.61
CA LYS A 309 30.60 12.90 -1.89
C LYS A 309 31.69 13.91 -1.60
N LYS A 310 32.91 13.47 -1.81
CA LYS A 310 33.93 14.25 -2.44
C LYS A 310 34.27 13.68 -3.81
#